data_0211446ebfafa9bf47d96c65cfc8b1be
#
_entry.id   0211446ebfafa9bf47d96c65cfc8b1be
#
_cell.length_a   1.000
_cell.length_b   1.000
_cell.length_c   1.000
_cell.angle_alpha   90.00
_cell.angle_beta   90.00
_cell.angle_gamma   90.00
#
_symmetry.space_group_name_H-M   'P 1'
#
loop_
_entity.id
_entity.type
_entity.pdbx_description
1 polymer ?
#
loop_
_entity_poly.entity_id
_entity_poly.type
_entity_poly.pdbx_seq_one_letter_code
_entity_poly.pdbx_strand_id
1 'polypeptide(L)'
;MKLYLLLFMYFISAFSFADGVSPDSTRYIYPEDARDITALISNESANAAFVQYWLDPGDSEELTAKLPVTPFELTPPISRINPGSNQTLRIRLMDKSTIPADRESLWWLNVLDIPPVSKTPSAETKDSVQLAVRSRFKMFYRPAGLSDRNTATQQVTFQSGSHSIRVNNNSPYHITITEITLADKKQILHKSFMLQPKSRSEIAVKRAVTRGDRLIISNINDYGGNVTFTATAE
;
A
#
# COMPACT_ATOMS: atom_id res chain seq x y z
N MET A 1 1.16 -21.99 46.63
CA MET A 1 1.39 -22.78 45.41
C MET A 1 0.49 -22.40 44.24
N LYS A 2 -0.84 -22.25 44.40
CA LYS A 2 -1.75 -21.87 43.27
C LYS A 2 -1.49 -20.50 42.67
N LEU A 3 -1.00 -19.51 43.41
CA LEU A 3 -0.73 -18.16 42.94
C LEU A 3 0.53 -18.10 42.05
N TYR A 4 1.56 -18.88 42.33
CA TYR A 4 2.78 -18.95 41.50
C TYR A 4 2.54 -19.68 40.18
N LEU A 5 1.58 -20.59 40.10
CA LEU A 5 1.20 -21.28 38.87
C LEU A 5 0.47 -20.32 37.91
N LEU A 6 -0.36 -19.40 38.44
CA LEU A 6 -1.01 -18.35 37.65
C LEU A 6 0.00 -17.32 37.12
N LEU A 7 1.02 -16.96 37.88
CA LEU A 7 2.05 -16.03 37.47
C LEU A 7 2.95 -16.63 36.35
N PHE A 8 3.21 -17.93 36.38
CA PHE A 8 3.99 -18.64 35.36
C PHE A 8 3.23 -18.77 34.03
N MET A 9 1.91 -18.82 34.07
CA MET A 9 1.07 -18.89 32.87
C MET A 9 1.00 -17.58 32.09
N TYR A 10 1.32 -16.44 32.72
CA TYR A 10 1.38 -15.11 32.05
C TYR A 10 2.67 -14.88 31.23
N PHE A 11 3.71 -15.71 31.45
CA PHE A 11 5.00 -15.58 30.76
C PHE A 11 5.11 -16.40 29.45
N ILE A 12 4.06 -17.16 29.08
CA ILE A 12 4.00 -17.82 27.76
C ILE A 12 3.38 -16.85 26.77
N SER A 13 4.04 -15.73 26.51
CA SER A 13 3.80 -14.94 25.32
C SER A 13 4.23 -15.78 24.13
N ALA A 14 3.27 -16.37 23.41
CA ALA A 14 3.55 -16.99 22.13
C ALA A 14 4.17 -15.92 21.22
N PHE A 15 5.47 -16.04 20.95
CA PHE A 15 6.10 -15.25 19.90
C PHE A 15 5.46 -15.68 18.58
N SER A 16 4.48 -14.92 18.13
CA SER A 16 3.94 -15.06 16.78
C SER A 16 4.98 -14.49 15.83
N PHE A 17 5.74 -15.35 15.18
CA PHE A 17 6.59 -14.92 14.06
C PHE A 17 5.67 -14.75 12.86
N ALA A 18 5.71 -13.57 12.24
CA ALA A 18 5.14 -13.40 10.91
C ALA A 18 5.99 -14.23 9.95
N ASP A 19 5.43 -15.32 9.44
CA ASP A 19 6.09 -16.20 8.48
C ASP A 19 5.83 -15.64 7.07
N GLY A 20 6.89 -15.39 6.30
CA GLY A 20 6.76 -14.95 4.92
C GLY A 20 7.75 -13.87 4.49
N VAL A 21 7.46 -13.32 3.31
CA VAL A 21 8.26 -12.31 2.66
C VAL A 21 7.62 -10.93 2.85
N SER A 22 8.40 -9.95 3.31
CA SER A 22 7.92 -8.58 3.53
C SER A 22 8.86 -7.54 2.91
N PRO A 23 8.31 -6.52 2.22
CA PRO A 23 9.06 -5.33 1.82
C PRO A 23 9.32 -4.39 3.00
N ASP A 24 10.38 -3.58 2.88
CA ASP A 24 10.79 -2.56 3.86
C ASP A 24 9.85 -1.35 3.94
N SER A 25 8.93 -1.20 2.97
CA SER A 25 8.01 -0.06 2.92
C SER A 25 6.61 -0.48 2.45
N THR A 26 5.61 0.29 2.89
CA THR A 26 4.21 0.12 2.45
C THR A 26 3.92 0.82 1.13
N ARG A 27 4.84 1.68 0.66
CA ARG A 27 4.78 2.42 -0.61
C ARG A 27 6.15 2.90 -1.04
N TYR A 28 6.32 3.15 -2.32
CA TYR A 28 7.55 3.63 -2.93
C TYR A 28 7.29 4.92 -3.70
N ILE A 29 8.20 5.88 -3.59
CA ILE A 29 8.19 7.11 -4.38
C ILE A 29 9.32 7.01 -5.39
N TYR A 30 9.01 7.18 -6.66
CA TYR A 30 9.98 7.27 -7.74
C TYR A 30 10.06 8.73 -8.22
N PRO A 31 11.02 9.55 -7.76
CA PRO A 31 11.23 10.89 -8.27
C PRO A 31 11.72 10.83 -9.73
N GLU A 32 11.27 11.78 -10.57
CA GLU A 32 11.67 11.81 -11.98
C GLU A 32 13.18 11.93 -12.21
N ASP A 33 13.87 12.64 -11.31
CA ASP A 33 15.33 12.87 -11.35
C ASP A 33 16.15 11.69 -10.81
N ALA A 34 15.49 10.71 -10.17
CA ALA A 34 16.16 9.50 -9.72
C ALA A 34 16.49 8.59 -10.90
N ARG A 35 17.73 8.08 -10.93
CA ARG A 35 18.13 7.08 -11.93
C ARG A 35 17.40 5.76 -11.75
N ASP A 36 17.24 5.34 -10.52
CA ASP A 36 16.51 4.15 -10.09
C ASP A 36 16.11 4.31 -8.62
N ILE A 37 15.19 3.47 -8.14
CA ILE A 37 14.87 3.29 -6.73
C ILE A 37 15.05 1.84 -6.35
N THR A 38 15.14 1.57 -5.05
CA THR A 38 15.28 0.21 -4.52
C THR A 38 14.16 -0.11 -3.54
N ALA A 39 13.74 -1.39 -3.53
CA ALA A 39 12.91 -1.98 -2.51
C ALA A 39 13.68 -3.14 -1.86
N LEU A 40 13.77 -3.17 -0.55
CA LEU A 40 14.38 -4.26 0.18
C LEU A 40 13.30 -5.26 0.56
N ILE A 41 13.48 -6.52 0.14
CA ILE A 41 12.53 -7.60 0.40
C ILE A 41 13.18 -8.57 1.37
N SER A 42 12.63 -8.70 2.57
CA SER A 42 13.12 -9.57 3.64
C SER A 42 12.35 -10.88 3.69
N ASN A 43 13.06 -11.99 3.90
CA ASN A 43 12.45 -13.28 4.20
C ASN A 43 12.63 -13.59 5.69
N GLU A 44 11.58 -13.41 6.47
CA GLU A 44 11.58 -13.69 7.92
C GLU A 44 11.15 -15.13 8.25
N SER A 45 10.84 -15.94 7.23
CA SER A 45 10.47 -17.34 7.41
C SER A 45 11.66 -18.24 7.69
N ALA A 46 11.38 -19.42 8.25
CA ALA A 46 12.38 -20.49 8.46
C ALA A 46 12.80 -21.20 7.16
N ASN A 47 12.09 -20.97 6.06
CA ASN A 47 12.31 -21.62 4.77
C ASN A 47 12.77 -20.63 3.72
N ALA A 48 13.45 -21.12 2.68
CA ALA A 48 13.78 -20.30 1.52
C ALA A 48 12.49 -19.97 0.75
N ALA A 49 12.31 -18.69 0.37
CA ALA A 49 11.20 -18.22 -0.42
C ALA A 49 11.58 -18.06 -1.90
N PHE A 50 10.70 -18.43 -2.82
CA PHE A 50 10.77 -18.07 -4.22
C PHE A 50 9.83 -16.93 -4.48
N VAL A 51 10.36 -15.79 -4.94
CA VAL A 51 9.59 -14.56 -5.05
C VAL A 51 9.66 -14.03 -6.47
N GLN A 52 8.49 -13.75 -7.04
CA GLN A 52 8.35 -13.08 -8.33
C GLN A 52 7.89 -11.65 -8.14
N TYR A 53 8.45 -10.71 -8.93
CA TYR A 53 8.17 -9.28 -8.85
C TYR A 53 7.74 -8.74 -10.21
N TRP A 54 6.74 -7.88 -10.22
CA TRP A 54 6.36 -7.10 -11.40
C TRP A 54 5.62 -5.82 -11.02
N LEU A 55 5.53 -4.89 -11.96
CA LEU A 55 4.68 -3.71 -11.85
C LEU A 55 3.45 -3.87 -12.72
N ASP A 56 2.31 -3.34 -12.27
CA ASP A 56 1.09 -3.21 -13.07
C ASP A 56 0.42 -1.84 -12.84
N PRO A 57 -0.42 -1.35 -13.77
CA PRO A 57 -1.12 -0.07 -13.64
C PRO A 57 -2.33 -0.12 -12.69
N GLY A 58 -2.63 -1.26 -12.08
CA GLY A 58 -3.70 -1.41 -11.10
C GLY A 58 -4.97 -2.12 -11.60
N ASP A 59 -5.13 -2.28 -12.88
CA ASP A 59 -6.38 -2.79 -13.49
C ASP A 59 -6.52 -4.32 -13.44
N SER A 60 -5.45 -5.04 -13.09
CA SER A 60 -5.46 -6.50 -13.05
C SER A 60 -5.57 -7.04 -11.62
N GLU A 61 -6.76 -7.45 -11.21
CA GLU A 61 -6.95 -8.30 -10.04
C GLU A 61 -6.50 -9.74 -10.30
N GLU A 62 -6.47 -10.16 -11.57
CA GLU A 62 -6.12 -11.50 -12.00
C GLU A 62 -4.60 -11.68 -12.17
N LEU A 63 -4.10 -12.85 -11.78
CA LEU A 63 -2.78 -13.34 -12.15
C LEU A 63 -2.83 -13.72 -13.65
N THR A 64 -2.47 -12.78 -14.51
CA THR A 64 -2.42 -13.06 -15.95
C THR A 64 -1.13 -13.79 -16.28
N ALA A 65 -1.21 -14.78 -17.17
CA ALA A 65 -0.04 -15.51 -17.66
C ALA A 65 0.97 -14.59 -18.40
N LYS A 66 0.54 -13.38 -18.79
CA LYS A 66 1.37 -12.37 -19.44
C LYS A 66 1.57 -11.18 -18.49
N LEU A 67 2.83 -10.89 -18.18
CA LEU A 67 3.18 -9.71 -17.40
C LEU A 67 2.77 -8.43 -18.14
N PRO A 68 2.20 -7.44 -17.43
CA PRO A 68 1.85 -6.15 -18.03
C PRO A 68 3.08 -5.44 -18.61
N VAL A 69 2.90 -4.76 -19.72
CA VAL A 69 3.93 -3.87 -20.27
C VAL A 69 3.91 -2.59 -19.45
N THR A 70 5.03 -2.24 -18.84
CA THR A 70 5.19 -1.01 -18.06
C THR A 70 6.44 -0.25 -18.52
N PRO A 71 6.51 1.07 -18.30
CA PRO A 71 7.69 1.86 -18.63
C PRO A 71 8.87 1.62 -17.69
N PHE A 72 8.76 0.67 -16.77
CA PHE A 72 9.79 0.36 -15.77
C PHE A 72 10.36 -1.04 -15.97
N GLU A 73 11.64 -1.17 -15.66
CA GLU A 73 12.35 -2.44 -15.53
C GLU A 73 12.59 -2.77 -14.05
N LEU A 74 12.33 -4.02 -13.68
CA LEU A 74 12.62 -4.55 -12.33
C LEU A 74 13.75 -5.57 -12.41
N THR A 75 14.71 -5.46 -11.49
CA THR A 75 15.85 -6.38 -11.45
C THR A 75 16.18 -6.77 -10.01
N PRO A 76 16.18 -8.08 -9.67
CA PRO A 76 15.79 -9.21 -10.51
C PRO A 76 14.26 -9.38 -10.58
N PRO A 77 13.67 -9.93 -11.66
CA PRO A 77 12.22 -10.19 -11.74
C PRO A 77 11.79 -11.42 -10.93
N ILE A 78 12.72 -12.31 -10.62
CA ILE A 78 12.53 -13.50 -9.78
C ILE A 78 13.76 -13.69 -8.92
N SER A 79 13.57 -14.05 -7.65
CA SER A 79 14.66 -14.38 -6.75
C SER A 79 14.32 -15.54 -5.82
N ARG A 80 15.36 -16.19 -5.33
CA ARG A 80 15.28 -17.09 -4.17
C ARG A 80 15.94 -16.39 -3.00
N ILE A 81 15.17 -16.18 -1.92
CA ILE A 81 15.64 -15.52 -0.71
C ILE A 81 15.80 -16.58 0.40
N ASN A 82 17.00 -16.75 0.92
CA ASN A 82 17.26 -17.69 2.00
C ASN A 82 16.61 -17.20 3.32
N PRO A 83 16.38 -18.11 4.30
CA PRO A 83 15.89 -17.73 5.62
C PRO A 83 16.73 -16.62 6.24
N GLY A 84 16.08 -15.60 6.80
CA GLY A 84 16.72 -14.46 7.46
C GLY A 84 17.54 -13.57 6.54
N SER A 85 17.41 -13.72 5.22
CA SER A 85 18.16 -12.95 4.21
C SER A 85 17.26 -11.94 3.52
N ASN A 86 17.90 -10.96 2.87
CA ASN A 86 17.24 -9.89 2.14
C ASN A 86 17.60 -9.94 0.65
N GLN A 87 16.66 -9.49 -0.20
CA GLN A 87 16.87 -9.24 -1.62
C GLN A 87 16.60 -7.78 -1.92
N THR A 88 17.58 -7.10 -2.52
CA THR A 88 17.36 -5.75 -3.07
C THR A 88 16.77 -5.88 -4.47
N LEU A 89 15.59 -5.31 -4.65
CA LEU A 89 14.91 -5.15 -5.93
C LEU A 89 15.19 -3.73 -6.43
N ARG A 90 15.76 -3.60 -7.63
CA ARG A 90 15.96 -2.32 -8.30
C ARG A 90 14.84 -2.08 -9.30
N ILE A 91 14.30 -0.86 -9.28
CA ILE A 91 13.26 -0.40 -10.21
C ILE A 91 13.82 0.78 -10.97
N ARG A 92 13.85 0.69 -12.30
CA ARG A 92 14.39 1.71 -13.19
C ARG A 92 13.37 2.12 -14.23
N LEU A 93 13.22 3.43 -14.43
CA LEU A 93 12.41 3.98 -15.53
C LEU A 93 13.18 3.82 -16.85
N MET A 94 12.53 3.23 -17.85
CA MET A 94 13.07 3.01 -19.20
C MET A 94 12.52 4.02 -20.22
N ASP A 95 11.24 4.35 -20.09
CA ASP A 95 10.58 5.29 -20.99
C ASP A 95 9.52 6.11 -20.25
N LYS A 96 9.64 7.42 -20.27
CA LYS A 96 8.68 8.35 -19.65
C LYS A 96 7.66 8.93 -20.63
N SER A 97 7.75 8.62 -21.93
CA SER A 97 6.96 9.27 -22.97
C SER A 97 5.44 9.13 -22.80
N THR A 98 5.01 8.05 -22.13
CA THR A 98 3.60 7.76 -21.87
C THR A 98 3.11 8.22 -20.50
N ILE A 99 4.01 8.76 -19.66
CA ILE A 99 3.68 9.16 -18.28
C ILE A 99 3.32 10.65 -18.25
N PRO A 100 2.16 11.04 -17.68
CA PRO A 100 1.81 12.44 -17.51
C PRO A 100 2.86 13.21 -16.70
N ALA A 101 3.30 14.37 -17.21
CA ALA A 101 4.28 15.23 -16.54
C ALA A 101 3.65 16.22 -15.54
N ASP A 102 2.32 16.35 -15.53
CA ASP A 102 1.58 17.34 -14.75
C ASP A 102 1.00 16.81 -13.44
N ARG A 103 1.22 15.53 -13.16
CA ARG A 103 0.68 14.83 -11.96
C ARG A 103 1.44 13.55 -11.64
N GLU A 104 1.30 13.06 -10.42
CA GLU A 104 1.72 11.71 -10.05
C GLU A 104 1.01 10.64 -10.87
N SER A 105 1.75 9.56 -11.16
CA SER A 105 1.20 8.34 -11.74
C SER A 105 1.43 7.17 -10.80
N LEU A 106 0.45 6.26 -10.72
CA LEU A 106 0.46 5.11 -9.82
C LEU A 106 0.74 3.83 -10.59
N TRP A 107 1.67 3.05 -10.07
CA TRP A 107 1.88 1.63 -10.37
C TRP A 107 1.80 0.80 -9.10
N TRP A 108 1.56 -0.49 -9.28
CA TRP A 108 1.55 -1.43 -8.17
C TRP A 108 2.72 -2.39 -8.28
N LEU A 109 3.62 -2.34 -7.29
CA LEU A 109 4.65 -3.36 -7.13
C LEU A 109 4.00 -4.61 -6.54
N ASN A 110 4.03 -5.69 -7.30
CA ASN A 110 3.56 -6.99 -6.88
C ASN A 110 4.75 -7.81 -6.40
N VAL A 111 4.56 -8.47 -5.27
CA VAL A 111 5.47 -9.41 -4.65
C VAL A 111 4.70 -10.71 -4.45
N LEU A 112 4.99 -11.71 -5.26
CA LEU A 112 4.36 -13.03 -5.18
C LEU A 112 5.31 -14.00 -4.50
N ASP A 113 4.98 -14.40 -3.29
CA ASP A 113 5.69 -15.43 -2.54
C ASP A 113 5.13 -16.82 -2.93
N ILE A 114 6.01 -17.66 -3.49
CA ILE A 114 5.68 -18.99 -3.96
C ILE A 114 6.32 -20.00 -3.01
N PRO A 115 5.52 -20.68 -2.16
CA PRO A 115 6.06 -21.63 -1.20
C PRO A 115 6.73 -22.82 -1.89
N PRO A 116 7.79 -23.39 -1.29
CA PRO A 116 8.46 -24.57 -1.85
C PRO A 116 7.53 -25.79 -1.83
N VAL A 117 7.57 -26.58 -2.90
CA VAL A 117 6.87 -27.87 -2.95
C VAL A 117 7.60 -28.85 -2.04
N SER A 118 6.91 -29.44 -1.08
CA SER A 118 7.48 -30.51 -0.24
C SER A 118 7.85 -31.72 -1.12
N LYS A 119 9.13 -32.08 -1.12
CA LYS A 119 9.64 -33.23 -1.90
C LYS A 119 9.47 -34.57 -1.19
N THR A 120 8.96 -34.61 0.03
CA THR A 120 8.81 -35.85 0.80
C THR A 120 7.43 -36.44 0.52
N PRO A 121 7.34 -37.52 -0.30
CA PRO A 121 6.13 -38.32 -0.36
C PRO A 121 6.12 -39.18 0.92
N SER A 122 5.69 -38.62 2.05
CA SER A 122 5.30 -39.48 3.16
C SER A 122 3.95 -40.09 2.78
N ALA A 123 3.82 -41.41 2.90
CA ALA A 123 2.60 -42.15 2.62
C ALA A 123 1.37 -41.69 3.43
N GLU A 124 1.53 -40.63 4.22
CA GLU A 124 0.54 -39.98 5.07
C GLU A 124 0.17 -38.54 4.64
N THR A 125 0.65 -38.03 3.50
CA THR A 125 0.24 -36.71 3.01
C THR A 125 -1.17 -36.78 2.45
N LYS A 126 -2.11 -36.76 3.37
CA LYS A 126 -3.49 -36.37 3.13
C LYS A 126 -3.49 -34.91 2.71
N ASP A 127 -4.09 -34.63 1.56
CA ASP A 127 -4.52 -33.34 1.05
C ASP A 127 -3.79 -32.10 1.60
N SER A 128 -2.69 -31.68 0.98
CA SER A 128 -1.99 -30.43 1.33
C SER A 128 -2.45 -29.31 0.40
N VAL A 129 -2.84 -28.17 0.97
CA VAL A 129 -3.13 -26.93 0.24
C VAL A 129 -1.89 -26.05 0.28
N GLN A 130 -1.37 -25.66 -0.87
CA GLN A 130 -0.32 -24.66 -0.99
C GLN A 130 -0.93 -23.32 -1.36
N LEU A 131 -0.60 -22.28 -0.60
CA LEU A 131 -1.06 -20.92 -0.84
C LEU A 131 0.12 -20.06 -1.31
N ALA A 132 0.05 -19.53 -2.52
CA ALA A 132 0.92 -18.45 -2.94
C ALA A 132 0.30 -17.11 -2.51
N VAL A 133 1.07 -16.27 -1.84
CA VAL A 133 0.61 -14.98 -1.34
C VAL A 133 1.10 -13.87 -2.25
N ARG A 134 0.16 -13.12 -2.84
CA ARG A 134 0.46 -11.92 -3.61
C ARG A 134 0.21 -10.69 -2.77
N SER A 135 1.26 -9.95 -2.48
CA SER A 135 1.20 -8.64 -1.81
C SER A 135 1.39 -7.53 -2.84
N ARG A 136 0.64 -6.43 -2.69
CA ARG A 136 0.66 -5.31 -3.64
C ARG A 136 0.97 -4.01 -2.91
N PHE A 137 1.99 -3.29 -3.38
CA PHE A 137 2.50 -2.04 -2.81
C PHE A 137 2.39 -0.92 -3.83
N LYS A 138 1.98 0.26 -3.40
CA LYS A 138 1.87 1.42 -4.28
C LYS A 138 3.26 1.96 -4.63
N MET A 139 3.52 2.19 -5.91
CA MET A 139 4.65 2.94 -6.38
C MET A 139 4.15 4.18 -7.12
N PHE A 140 4.56 5.36 -6.65
CA PHE A 140 4.18 6.65 -7.23
C PHE A 140 5.36 7.22 -8.01
N TYR A 141 5.21 7.33 -9.33
CA TYR A 141 6.13 8.14 -10.13
C TYR A 141 5.76 9.60 -9.96
N ARG A 142 6.75 10.41 -9.61
CA ARG A 142 6.57 11.82 -9.27
C ARG A 142 7.41 12.71 -10.20
N PRO A 143 6.76 13.43 -11.16
CA PRO A 143 7.43 14.44 -11.98
C PRO A 143 8.07 15.55 -11.13
N ALA A 144 9.21 16.07 -11.61
CA ALA A 144 9.98 17.09 -10.88
C ALA A 144 9.31 18.46 -10.82
N GLY A 145 8.45 18.78 -11.80
CA GLY A 145 7.80 20.10 -11.92
C GLY A 145 6.53 20.28 -11.08
N LEU A 146 6.19 19.35 -10.20
CA LEU A 146 4.99 19.45 -9.38
C LEU A 146 5.15 20.46 -8.23
N SER A 147 4.02 20.99 -7.73
CA SER A 147 3.98 21.84 -6.52
C SER A 147 4.48 21.05 -5.28
N ASP A 148 4.76 21.75 -4.19
CA ASP A 148 5.20 21.10 -2.95
C ASP A 148 4.17 20.07 -2.46
N ARG A 149 4.61 18.83 -2.26
CA ARG A 149 3.79 17.70 -1.75
C ARG A 149 3.14 18.02 -0.40
N ASN A 150 3.82 18.79 0.45
CA ASN A 150 3.32 19.15 1.78
C ASN A 150 2.08 20.05 1.73
N THR A 151 1.87 20.77 0.63
CA THR A 151 0.70 21.63 0.42
C THR A 151 -0.46 20.92 -0.28
N ALA A 152 -0.30 19.67 -0.68
CA ALA A 152 -1.29 18.94 -1.48
C ALA A 152 -2.65 18.79 -0.77
N THR A 153 -2.66 18.56 0.55
CA THR A 153 -3.89 18.43 1.34
C THR A 153 -4.69 19.72 1.44
N GLN A 154 -4.04 20.89 1.30
CA GLN A 154 -4.71 22.20 1.28
C GLN A 154 -5.52 22.42 0.00
N GLN A 155 -5.27 21.63 -1.04
CA GLN A 155 -5.97 21.69 -2.33
C GLN A 155 -7.13 20.68 -2.40
N VAL A 156 -7.46 20.01 -1.30
CA VAL A 156 -8.59 19.08 -1.21
C VAL A 156 -9.78 19.79 -0.60
N THR A 157 -10.91 19.79 -1.29
CA THR A 157 -12.16 20.38 -0.81
C THR A 157 -13.25 19.33 -0.63
N PHE A 158 -14.16 19.58 0.29
CA PHE A 158 -15.23 18.66 0.68
C PHE A 158 -16.57 19.38 0.59
N GLN A 159 -17.47 18.87 -0.25
CA GLN A 159 -18.84 19.41 -0.36
C GLN A 159 -19.80 18.58 0.50
N SER A 160 -20.67 19.30 1.19
CA SER A 160 -21.70 18.74 2.07
C SER A 160 -22.64 17.76 1.37
N GLY A 161 -23.20 16.79 2.12
CA GLY A 161 -24.16 15.83 1.63
C GLY A 161 -24.74 14.93 2.71
N SER A 162 -25.90 14.36 2.47
CA SER A 162 -26.64 13.56 3.45
C SER A 162 -26.16 12.11 3.54
N HIS A 163 -25.95 11.46 2.40
CA HIS A 163 -25.55 10.05 2.30
C HIS A 163 -24.18 9.88 1.64
N SER A 164 -23.75 10.90 0.91
CA SER A 164 -22.45 10.98 0.26
C SER A 164 -21.91 12.40 0.35
N ILE A 165 -20.59 12.54 0.32
CA ILE A 165 -19.91 13.84 0.18
C ILE A 165 -19.11 13.81 -1.13
N ARG A 166 -19.01 14.96 -1.78
CA ARG A 166 -18.15 15.11 -2.94
C ARG A 166 -16.81 15.65 -2.49
N VAL A 167 -15.75 14.97 -2.87
CA VAL A 167 -14.38 15.35 -2.55
C VAL A 167 -13.65 15.70 -3.84
N ASN A 168 -13.08 16.91 -3.92
CA ASN A 168 -12.27 17.35 -5.05
C ASN A 168 -10.80 17.38 -4.61
N ASN A 169 -9.97 16.66 -5.33
CA ASN A 169 -8.52 16.75 -5.21
C ASN A 169 -7.97 17.59 -6.36
N ASN A 170 -7.70 18.85 -6.11
CA ASN A 170 -7.13 19.76 -7.12
C ASN A 170 -5.60 19.66 -7.18
N SER A 171 -4.98 18.91 -6.26
CA SER A 171 -3.52 18.72 -6.22
C SER A 171 -3.06 17.74 -7.31
N PRO A 172 -1.79 17.81 -7.71
CA PRO A 172 -1.20 16.84 -8.64
C PRO A 172 -0.83 15.50 -8.00
N TYR A 173 -1.24 15.23 -6.77
CA TYR A 173 -0.83 14.07 -5.97
C TYR A 173 -1.98 13.12 -5.67
N HIS A 174 -1.68 11.83 -5.54
CA HIS A 174 -2.59 10.87 -4.93
C HIS A 174 -2.67 11.11 -3.42
N ILE A 175 -3.88 11.08 -2.87
CA ILE A 175 -4.11 11.26 -1.44
C ILE A 175 -4.93 10.08 -0.93
N THR A 176 -4.34 9.24 -0.08
CA THR A 176 -5.04 8.12 0.54
C THR A 176 -5.63 8.56 1.86
N ILE A 177 -6.96 8.70 1.92
CA ILE A 177 -7.70 9.03 3.13
C ILE A 177 -8.08 7.74 3.85
N THR A 178 -7.71 7.64 5.11
CA THR A 178 -7.98 6.48 5.97
C THR A 178 -9.17 6.70 6.87
N GLU A 179 -9.40 7.95 7.28
CA GLU A 179 -10.47 8.31 8.19
C GLU A 179 -10.95 9.75 7.95
N ILE A 180 -12.24 9.98 8.13
CA ILE A 180 -12.82 11.31 8.23
C ILE A 180 -13.71 11.31 9.47
N THR A 181 -13.50 12.29 10.37
CA THR A 181 -14.32 12.51 11.55
C THR A 181 -14.87 13.95 11.58
N LEU A 182 -16.05 14.10 12.16
CA LEU A 182 -16.59 15.41 12.52
C LEU A 182 -15.89 15.94 13.79
N ALA A 183 -16.09 17.23 14.10
CA ALA A 183 -15.52 17.86 15.29
C ALA A 183 -15.94 17.15 16.59
N ASP A 184 -17.09 16.47 16.61
CA ASP A 184 -17.57 15.64 17.74
C ASP A 184 -16.87 14.28 17.85
N LYS A 185 -15.79 14.06 17.08
CA LYS A 185 -14.98 12.82 16.98
C LYS A 185 -15.74 11.60 16.45
N LYS A 186 -16.89 11.78 15.85
CA LYS A 186 -17.63 10.69 15.23
C LYS A 186 -17.16 10.44 13.81
N GLN A 187 -16.71 9.21 13.56
CA GLN A 187 -16.27 8.77 12.25
C GLN A 187 -17.44 8.73 11.26
N ILE A 188 -17.23 9.31 10.09
CA ILE A 188 -18.22 9.32 9.01
C ILE A 188 -17.86 8.44 7.81
N LEU A 189 -16.61 8.04 7.68
CA LEU A 189 -16.14 7.22 6.55
C LEU A 189 -16.44 5.73 6.79
N HIS A 190 -16.87 5.00 5.72
CA HIS A 190 -17.07 3.55 5.77
C HIS A 190 -15.78 2.75 5.62
N LYS A 191 -14.93 3.16 4.67
CA LYS A 191 -13.65 2.52 4.36
C LYS A 191 -12.67 3.55 3.81
N SER A 192 -11.38 3.25 3.93
CA SER A 192 -10.33 4.05 3.31
C SER A 192 -10.49 4.09 1.78
N PHE A 193 -10.08 5.19 1.17
CA PHE A 193 -10.09 5.37 -0.28
C PHE A 193 -8.92 6.24 -0.72
N MET A 194 -8.58 6.17 -1.99
CA MET A 194 -7.54 6.99 -2.58
C MET A 194 -8.13 7.94 -3.61
N LEU A 195 -7.86 9.23 -3.42
CA LEU A 195 -8.14 10.28 -4.39
C LEU A 195 -7.04 10.29 -5.46
N GLN A 196 -7.44 10.24 -6.71
CA GLN A 196 -6.52 10.46 -7.82
C GLN A 196 -6.16 11.95 -7.94
N PRO A 197 -5.01 12.29 -8.53
CA PRO A 197 -4.65 13.66 -8.83
C PRO A 197 -5.70 14.36 -9.71
N LYS A 198 -5.98 15.65 -9.45
CA LYS A 198 -6.87 16.49 -10.27
C LYS A 198 -8.22 15.84 -10.56
N SER A 199 -8.79 15.16 -9.56
CA SER A 199 -10.02 14.38 -9.72
C SER A 199 -11.11 14.74 -8.72
N ARG A 200 -12.33 14.29 -9.05
CA ARG A 200 -13.51 14.38 -8.17
C ARG A 200 -13.98 12.98 -7.85
N SER A 201 -14.35 12.75 -6.59
CA SER A 201 -14.89 11.49 -6.13
C SER A 201 -16.11 11.73 -5.27
N GLU A 202 -17.08 10.84 -5.35
CA GLU A 202 -18.23 10.82 -4.44
C GLU A 202 -18.04 9.68 -3.45
N ILE A 203 -18.12 9.98 -2.16
CA ILE A 203 -17.80 9.06 -1.08
C ILE A 203 -19.02 8.89 -0.18
N ALA A 204 -19.49 7.66 -0.05
CA ALA A 204 -20.57 7.32 0.87
C ALA A 204 -20.15 7.57 2.33
N VAL A 205 -21.03 8.21 3.09
CA VAL A 205 -20.79 8.55 4.50
C VAL A 205 -21.86 7.96 5.40
N LYS A 206 -21.48 7.61 6.62
CA LYS A 206 -22.37 7.04 7.67
C LYS A 206 -23.35 8.07 8.23
N ARG A 207 -23.06 9.36 8.08
CA ARG A 207 -23.81 10.49 8.63
C ARG A 207 -23.75 11.66 7.67
N ALA A 208 -24.80 12.45 7.68
CA ALA A 208 -24.86 13.69 6.93
C ALA A 208 -23.73 14.66 7.37
N VAL A 209 -23.15 15.31 6.38
CA VAL A 209 -22.20 16.41 6.54
C VAL A 209 -22.90 17.66 6.05
N THR A 210 -22.97 18.67 6.90
CA THR A 210 -23.63 19.94 6.59
C THR A 210 -22.57 21.00 6.24
N ARG A 211 -23.01 22.00 5.49
CA ARG A 211 -22.14 23.13 5.16
C ARG A 211 -21.67 23.82 6.45
N GLY A 212 -20.37 24.09 6.53
CA GLY A 212 -19.73 24.67 7.72
C GLY A 212 -19.20 23.63 8.72
N ASP A 213 -19.52 22.35 8.56
CA ASP A 213 -18.97 21.31 9.43
C ASP A 213 -17.45 21.25 9.32
N ARG A 214 -16.78 21.22 10.48
CA ARG A 214 -15.34 21.00 10.54
C ARG A 214 -15.04 19.52 10.48
N LEU A 215 -14.25 19.12 9.49
CA LEU A 215 -13.79 17.78 9.27
C LEU A 215 -12.34 17.63 9.73
N ILE A 216 -12.05 16.51 10.38
CA ILE A 216 -10.68 16.07 10.71
C ILE A 216 -10.41 14.86 9.83
N ILE A 217 -9.40 14.95 8.97
CA ILE A 217 -9.10 13.97 7.95
C ILE A 217 -7.74 13.33 8.25
N SER A 218 -7.70 12.00 8.33
CA SER A 218 -6.45 11.24 8.41
C SER A 218 -6.08 10.75 7.02
N ASN A 219 -4.85 10.96 6.61
CA ASN A 219 -4.30 10.50 5.34
C ASN A 219 -2.92 9.87 5.53
N ILE A 220 -2.50 9.06 4.56
CA ILE A 220 -1.19 8.41 4.59
C ILE A 220 -0.17 9.29 3.86
N ASN A 221 0.95 9.59 4.52
CA ASN A 221 2.07 10.32 3.95
C ASN A 221 2.98 9.41 3.09
N ASP A 222 4.05 9.98 2.52
CA ASP A 222 4.99 9.26 1.65
C ASP A 222 5.77 8.15 2.39
N TYR A 223 5.90 8.24 3.70
CA TYR A 223 6.57 7.25 4.55
C TYR A 223 5.64 6.13 5.07
N GLY A 224 4.36 6.14 4.67
CA GLY A 224 3.38 5.17 5.13
C GLY A 224 2.72 5.49 6.48
N GLY A 225 3.10 6.59 7.12
CA GLY A 225 2.52 7.05 8.39
C GLY A 225 1.21 7.81 8.20
N ASN A 226 0.32 7.72 9.19
CA ASN A 226 -0.90 8.53 9.24
C ASN A 226 -0.56 9.96 9.71
N VAL A 227 -1.06 10.93 8.97
CA VAL A 227 -1.04 12.36 9.31
C VAL A 227 -2.43 12.95 9.19
N THR A 228 -2.73 14.00 9.93
CA THR A 228 -4.06 14.64 9.95
C THR A 228 -4.02 16.06 9.41
N PHE A 229 -5.09 16.43 8.73
CA PHE A 229 -5.38 17.82 8.38
C PHE A 229 -6.86 18.14 8.64
N THR A 230 -7.23 19.40 8.62
CA THR A 230 -8.62 19.83 8.81
C THR A 230 -9.13 20.53 7.56
N ALA A 231 -10.42 20.35 7.28
CA ALA A 231 -11.15 21.06 6.24
C ALA A 231 -12.52 21.47 6.76
N THR A 232 -13.13 22.45 6.09
CA THR A 232 -14.52 22.83 6.34
C THR A 232 -15.36 22.39 5.15
N ALA A 233 -16.51 21.76 5.43
CA ALA A 233 -17.43 21.35 4.37
C ALA A 233 -18.09 22.59 3.72
N GLU A 234 -18.07 22.62 2.40
CA GLU A 234 -18.67 23.69 1.56
C GLU A 234 -20.14 23.42 1.22
#